data_6c91f7f34d38f2edc924a92083d373fc
#
_entry.id   6c91f7f34d38f2edc924a92083d373fc
#
_cell.length_a   1.000
_cell.length_b   1.000
_cell.length_c   1.000
_cell.angle_alpha   90.00
_cell.angle_beta   90.00
_cell.angle_gamma   90.00
#
_symmetry.space_group_name_H-M   'P 1'
#
loop_
_entity.id
_entity.type
_entity.pdbx_description
1 polymer ?
#
loop_
_entity_poly.entity_id
_entity_poly.type
_entity_poly.pdbx_seq_one_letter_code
_entity_poly.pdbx_strand_id
1 'polypeptide(L)'
;MGRLLDQDEVLPGPARLVVLADTHLPVRAKELPAEVEAALATADVVVHAGDWVDEATLDHLLARSPLVLACWGNNDGDGLRARVPEVARAALGGLRVEVVHETGGKDGRERRCEASHPGADVLVFGHSHIPWDTCTPRGLRLLNPGSPTDRRRQPRCTYLTATAADGRLHDVVLHELPLRGAASRTS
;
A
#
# COMPACT_ATOMS: atom_id res chain seq x y z
N MET A 1 -16.90 7.41 -9.49
CA MET A 1 -16.11 7.72 -8.28
C MET A 1 -15.91 6.40 -7.56
N GLY A 2 -14.68 6.07 -7.21
CA GLY A 2 -14.36 4.86 -6.47
C GLY A 2 -14.85 4.92 -5.03
N ARG A 3 -14.71 3.81 -4.33
CA ARG A 3 -15.10 3.69 -2.93
C ARG A 3 -14.06 2.93 -2.11
N LEU A 4 -14.12 3.09 -0.81
CA LEU A 4 -13.42 2.21 0.12
C LEU A 4 -14.07 0.81 0.09
N LEU A 5 -13.25 -0.21 0.24
CA LEU A 5 -13.72 -1.57 0.51
C LEU A 5 -14.25 -1.64 1.94
N ASP A 6 -15.39 -2.30 2.11
CA ASP A 6 -15.90 -2.62 3.43
C ASP A 6 -15.02 -3.67 4.11
N GLN A 7 -15.06 -3.72 5.46
CA GLN A 7 -14.33 -4.74 6.21
C GLN A 7 -14.81 -6.14 5.80
N ASP A 8 -13.82 -7.01 5.55
CA ASP A 8 -14.02 -8.40 5.15
C ASP A 8 -14.79 -8.59 3.81
N GLU A 9 -14.87 -7.53 2.99
CA GLU A 9 -15.45 -7.61 1.64
C GLU A 9 -14.69 -8.61 0.77
N VAL A 10 -15.42 -9.35 -0.08
CA VAL A 10 -14.87 -10.40 -0.94
C VAL A 10 -14.95 -9.98 -2.42
N LEU A 11 -13.79 -9.92 -3.07
CA LEU A 11 -13.64 -9.76 -4.51
C LEU A 11 -13.11 -11.07 -5.11
N PRO A 12 -13.96 -11.91 -5.71
CA PRO A 12 -13.62 -13.29 -6.07
C PRO A 12 -12.74 -13.43 -7.32
N GLY A 13 -12.74 -12.45 -8.21
CA GLY A 13 -11.99 -12.50 -9.47
C GLY A 13 -10.53 -12.03 -9.33
N PRO A 14 -9.75 -12.16 -10.41
CA PRO A 14 -8.43 -11.54 -10.47
C PRO A 14 -8.53 -10.04 -10.25
N ALA A 15 -7.61 -9.47 -9.44
CA ALA A 15 -7.53 -8.06 -9.15
C ALA A 15 -6.10 -7.54 -9.31
N ARG A 16 -5.91 -6.53 -10.15
CA ARG A 16 -4.64 -5.81 -10.29
C ARG A 16 -4.53 -4.81 -9.15
N LEU A 17 -3.47 -4.94 -8.38
CA LEU A 17 -3.22 -4.16 -7.20
C LEU A 17 -2.12 -3.11 -7.47
N VAL A 18 -2.35 -1.88 -6.99
CA VAL A 18 -1.29 -0.89 -6.73
C VAL A 18 -1.18 -0.73 -5.23
N VAL A 19 0.01 -0.94 -4.68
CA VAL A 19 0.25 -0.91 -3.23
C VAL A 19 1.12 0.29 -2.90
N LEU A 20 0.61 1.15 -2.04
CA LEU A 20 1.21 2.40 -1.58
C LEU A 20 1.27 2.43 -0.05
N ALA A 21 2.17 3.24 0.49
CA ALA A 21 2.23 3.64 1.88
C ALA A 21 2.98 4.97 2.01
N ASP A 22 2.83 5.65 3.12
CA ASP A 22 3.69 6.78 3.48
C ASP A 22 3.74 7.86 2.39
N THR A 23 2.58 8.24 1.84
CA THR A 23 2.50 9.25 0.77
C THR A 23 2.80 10.65 1.27
N HIS A 24 2.48 10.95 2.53
CA HIS A 24 2.78 12.22 3.20
C HIS A 24 2.50 13.48 2.35
N LEU A 25 1.45 13.46 1.55
CA LEU A 25 1.04 14.65 0.77
C LEU A 25 0.24 15.63 1.64
N PRO A 26 0.42 16.93 1.45
CA PRO A 26 1.36 17.62 0.55
C PRO A 26 2.74 17.88 1.16
N VAL A 27 3.04 17.34 2.35
CA VAL A 27 4.22 17.71 3.18
C VAL A 27 5.55 17.29 2.51
N ARG A 28 5.61 16.07 1.96
CA ARG A 28 6.83 15.53 1.34
C ARG A 28 6.86 15.71 -0.18
N ALA A 29 5.70 15.85 -0.79
CA ALA A 29 5.53 16.13 -2.19
C ALA A 29 4.23 16.89 -2.40
N LYS A 30 4.10 17.64 -3.50
CA LYS A 30 2.86 18.33 -3.85
C LYS A 30 1.82 17.37 -4.44
N GLU A 31 2.28 16.35 -5.14
CA GLU A 31 1.46 15.39 -5.89
C GLU A 31 2.17 14.04 -5.98
N LEU A 32 1.44 13.00 -6.36
CA LEU A 32 2.00 11.69 -6.66
C LEU A 32 2.87 11.74 -7.92
N PRO A 33 3.93 10.91 -8.01
CA PRO A 33 4.70 10.76 -9.24
C PRO A 33 3.84 10.29 -10.42
N ALA A 34 4.18 10.73 -11.62
CA ALA A 34 3.43 10.39 -12.84
C ALA A 34 3.35 8.87 -13.09
N GLU A 35 4.37 8.12 -12.71
CA GLU A 35 4.40 6.67 -12.81
C GLU A 35 3.37 6.02 -11.89
N VAL A 36 3.17 6.57 -10.69
CA VAL A 36 2.12 6.11 -9.76
C VAL A 36 0.75 6.44 -10.32
N GLU A 37 0.55 7.66 -10.82
CA GLU A 37 -0.72 8.08 -11.46
C GLU A 37 -1.08 7.16 -12.65
N ALA A 38 -0.11 6.80 -13.47
CA ALA A 38 -0.31 5.87 -14.57
C ALA A 38 -0.69 4.45 -14.08
N ALA A 39 -0.09 3.98 -12.99
CA ALA A 39 -0.42 2.70 -12.39
C ALA A 39 -1.85 2.71 -11.80
N LEU A 40 -2.25 3.79 -11.10
CA LEU A 40 -3.60 3.95 -10.56
C LEU A 40 -4.68 3.84 -11.64
N ALA A 41 -4.44 4.38 -12.83
CA ALA A 41 -5.38 4.36 -13.94
C ALA A 41 -5.72 2.93 -14.43
N THR A 42 -4.91 1.94 -14.11
CA THR A 42 -5.09 0.54 -14.52
C THR A 42 -5.36 -0.41 -13.35
N ALA A 43 -5.34 0.09 -12.12
CA ALA A 43 -5.59 -0.70 -10.92
C ALA A 43 -7.08 -1.06 -10.78
N ASP A 44 -7.35 -2.29 -10.37
CA ASP A 44 -8.69 -2.70 -9.93
C ASP A 44 -8.89 -2.36 -8.44
N VAL A 45 -7.80 -2.48 -7.64
CA VAL A 45 -7.76 -2.11 -6.22
C VAL A 45 -6.47 -1.36 -5.91
N VAL A 46 -6.59 -0.22 -5.23
CA VAL A 46 -5.44 0.44 -4.59
C VAL A 46 -5.40 0.04 -3.12
N VAL A 47 -4.25 -0.43 -2.66
CA VAL A 47 -3.98 -0.74 -1.26
C VAL A 47 -3.10 0.37 -0.69
N HIS A 48 -3.49 0.98 0.44
CA HIS A 48 -2.69 2.04 1.07
C HIS A 48 -2.51 1.81 2.57
N ALA A 49 -1.26 1.67 2.98
CA ALA A 49 -0.90 1.31 4.35
C ALA A 49 -0.57 2.53 5.25
N GLY A 50 -1.40 3.59 5.17
CA GLY A 50 -1.37 4.72 6.10
C GLY A 50 -0.29 5.79 5.83
N ASP A 51 -0.28 6.81 6.69
CA ASP A 51 0.53 8.02 6.58
C ASP A 51 0.24 8.82 5.29
N TRP A 52 -1.03 9.18 5.18
CA TRP A 52 -1.58 10.07 4.13
C TRP A 52 -1.23 11.52 4.39
N VAL A 53 -1.48 11.96 5.65
CA VAL A 53 -1.39 13.31 6.20
C VAL A 53 -2.60 14.18 5.86
N ASP A 54 -3.10 14.14 4.62
CA ASP A 54 -4.23 14.95 4.16
C ASP A 54 -5.36 14.08 3.58
N GLU A 55 -6.60 14.38 3.95
CA GLU A 55 -7.80 13.73 3.42
C GLU A 55 -7.93 13.88 1.89
N ALA A 56 -7.42 14.98 1.33
CA ALA A 56 -7.40 15.21 -0.11
C ALA A 56 -6.63 14.11 -0.87
N THR A 57 -5.63 13.49 -0.25
CA THR A 57 -4.90 12.36 -0.84
C THR A 57 -5.80 11.13 -0.96
N LEU A 58 -6.60 10.83 0.06
CA LEU A 58 -7.59 9.75 0.00
C LEU A 58 -8.66 10.04 -1.06
N ASP A 59 -9.17 11.27 -1.10
CA ASP A 59 -10.16 11.68 -2.11
C ASP A 59 -9.61 11.56 -3.54
N HIS A 60 -8.33 11.90 -3.72
CA HIS A 60 -7.64 11.74 -5.00
C HIS A 60 -7.57 10.28 -5.43
N LEU A 61 -7.18 9.35 -4.54
CA LEU A 61 -7.14 7.91 -4.85
C LEU A 61 -8.54 7.37 -5.16
N LEU A 62 -9.56 7.79 -4.42
CA LEU A 62 -10.96 7.43 -4.68
C LEU A 62 -11.49 7.98 -6.02
N ALA A 63 -10.92 9.07 -6.52
CA ALA A 63 -11.25 9.58 -7.85
C ALA A 63 -10.54 8.81 -8.98
N ARG A 64 -9.42 8.17 -8.69
CA ARG A 64 -8.54 7.52 -9.67
C ARG A 64 -8.68 6.00 -9.75
N SER A 65 -9.19 5.36 -8.69
CA SER A 65 -9.32 3.91 -8.63
C SER A 65 -10.76 3.51 -8.26
N PRO A 66 -11.28 2.42 -8.82
CA PRO A 66 -12.62 1.95 -8.47
C PRO A 66 -12.75 1.50 -7.02
N LEU A 67 -11.71 0.89 -6.47
CA LEU A 67 -11.71 0.34 -5.11
C LEU A 67 -10.41 0.71 -4.37
N VAL A 68 -10.55 1.04 -3.08
CA VAL A 68 -9.42 1.36 -2.20
C VAL A 68 -9.54 0.55 -0.91
N LEU A 69 -8.51 -0.23 -0.58
CA LEU A 69 -8.34 -0.91 0.71
C LEU A 69 -7.28 -0.16 1.50
N ALA A 70 -7.65 0.47 2.62
CA ALA A 70 -6.74 1.37 3.28
C ALA A 70 -6.89 1.42 4.79
N CYS A 71 -5.79 1.67 5.49
CA CYS A 71 -5.75 2.00 6.91
C CYS A 71 -5.20 3.41 7.16
N TRP A 72 -5.36 3.93 8.38
CA TRP A 72 -4.66 5.15 8.80
C TRP A 72 -3.28 4.82 9.36
N GLY A 73 -2.39 5.84 9.40
CA GLY A 73 -1.06 5.78 9.99
C GLY A 73 -0.90 6.74 11.17
N ASN A 74 0.27 6.74 11.78
CA ASN A 74 0.53 7.55 12.96
C ASN A 74 0.54 9.06 12.70
N ASN A 75 0.78 9.51 11.47
CA ASN A 75 0.74 10.91 11.08
C ASN A 75 -0.65 11.38 10.62
N ASP A 76 -1.66 10.51 10.62
CA ASP A 76 -3.00 10.81 10.13
C ASP A 76 -3.88 11.38 11.25
N GLY A 77 -4.57 12.49 10.95
CA GLY A 77 -5.47 13.16 11.86
C GLY A 77 -6.85 12.49 11.97
N ASP A 78 -7.69 13.05 12.87
CA ASP A 78 -9.02 12.51 13.19
C ASP A 78 -9.93 12.38 11.96
N GLY A 79 -9.83 13.28 10.97
CA GLY A 79 -10.60 13.21 9.74
C GLY A 79 -10.33 11.92 8.95
N LEU A 80 -9.05 11.56 8.76
CA LEU A 80 -8.67 10.30 8.12
C LEU A 80 -9.05 9.09 8.96
N ARG A 81 -8.83 9.15 10.29
CA ARG A 81 -9.17 8.06 11.22
C ARG A 81 -10.68 7.78 11.28
N ALA A 82 -11.51 8.77 11.03
CA ALA A 82 -12.96 8.59 10.91
C ALA A 82 -13.38 7.92 9.58
N ARG A 83 -12.53 7.96 8.56
CA ARG A 83 -12.84 7.45 7.22
C ARG A 83 -12.24 6.08 6.92
N VAL A 84 -11.08 5.77 7.47
CA VAL A 84 -10.40 4.48 7.27
C VAL A 84 -10.04 3.87 8.63
N PRO A 85 -10.09 2.53 8.77
CA PRO A 85 -9.80 1.83 10.02
C PRO A 85 -8.29 1.82 10.34
N GLU A 86 -7.95 1.38 11.56
CA GLU A 86 -6.58 1.05 11.94
C GLU A 86 -6.06 -0.19 11.21
N VAL A 87 -6.92 -1.18 11.05
CA VAL A 87 -6.65 -2.43 10.32
C VAL A 87 -7.73 -2.61 9.27
N ALA A 88 -7.37 -2.56 8.01
CA ALA A 88 -8.29 -2.85 6.92
C ALA A 88 -8.16 -4.30 6.47
N ARG A 89 -9.29 -4.93 6.11
CA ARG A 89 -9.35 -6.33 5.70
C ARG A 89 -10.23 -6.50 4.48
N ALA A 90 -9.79 -7.35 3.54
CA ALA A 90 -10.61 -7.79 2.41
C ALA A 90 -10.11 -9.14 1.90
N ALA A 91 -10.95 -9.88 1.21
CA ALA A 91 -10.55 -11.05 0.44
C ALA A 91 -10.43 -10.68 -1.04
N LEU A 92 -9.22 -10.70 -1.58
CA LEU A 92 -8.91 -10.31 -2.96
C LEU A 92 -8.35 -11.52 -3.73
N GLY A 93 -9.05 -11.93 -4.78
CA GLY A 93 -8.62 -13.07 -5.62
C GLY A 93 -8.39 -14.36 -4.84
N GLY A 94 -9.14 -14.58 -3.77
CA GLY A 94 -9.01 -15.75 -2.89
C GLY A 94 -7.97 -15.60 -1.77
N LEU A 95 -7.31 -14.46 -1.63
CA LEU A 95 -6.37 -14.14 -0.55
C LEU A 95 -7.02 -13.27 0.52
N ARG A 96 -6.81 -13.58 1.79
CA ARG A 96 -7.15 -12.70 2.91
C ARG A 96 -6.03 -11.68 3.08
N VAL A 97 -6.32 -10.45 2.70
CA VAL A 97 -5.39 -9.33 2.76
C VAL A 97 -5.71 -8.47 3.98
N GLU A 98 -4.73 -8.25 4.82
CA GLU A 98 -4.78 -7.27 5.90
C GLU A 98 -3.82 -6.12 5.63
N VAL A 99 -4.21 -4.91 6.01
CA VAL A 99 -3.42 -3.69 5.85
C VAL A 99 -3.32 -3.01 7.21
N VAL A 100 -2.10 -2.78 7.64
CA VAL A 100 -1.79 -2.05 8.88
C VAL A 100 -0.70 -1.02 8.58
N HIS A 101 -0.60 0.03 9.37
CA HIS A 101 0.49 0.97 9.16
C HIS A 101 1.81 0.47 9.77
N GLU A 102 1.77 -0.02 10.99
CA GLU A 102 2.98 -0.33 11.77
C GLU A 102 3.03 -1.79 12.23
N THR A 103 4.22 -2.40 12.12
CA THR A 103 4.50 -3.78 12.54
C THR A 103 5.59 -3.88 13.61
N GLY A 104 6.00 -2.73 14.17
CA GLY A 104 7.10 -2.65 15.11
C GLY A 104 8.49 -2.83 14.48
N GLY A 105 9.49 -3.05 15.30
CA GLY A 105 10.88 -3.14 14.87
C GLY A 105 11.17 -4.29 13.89
N LYS A 106 12.30 -4.17 13.18
CA LYS A 106 12.74 -5.14 12.17
C LYS A 106 12.92 -6.54 12.75
N ASP A 107 13.57 -6.63 13.92
CA ASP A 107 13.92 -7.92 14.50
C ASP A 107 12.69 -8.70 14.98
N GLY A 108 12.54 -9.92 14.50
CA GLY A 108 11.42 -10.81 14.81
C GLY A 108 10.07 -10.36 14.25
N ARG A 109 10.05 -9.49 13.23
CA ARG A 109 8.84 -8.97 12.58
C ARG A 109 7.96 -10.11 12.09
N GLU A 110 8.49 -11.06 11.35
CA GLU A 110 7.77 -12.20 10.79
C GLU A 110 7.01 -12.95 11.89
N ARG A 111 7.67 -13.29 12.98
CA ARG A 111 7.05 -14.01 14.11
C ARG A 111 5.93 -13.19 14.77
N ARG A 112 6.15 -11.88 14.98
CA ARG A 112 5.11 -11.01 15.56
C ARG A 112 3.91 -10.90 14.66
N CYS A 113 4.14 -10.61 13.38
CA CYS A 113 3.04 -10.46 12.41
C CYS A 113 2.25 -11.77 12.27
N GLU A 114 2.91 -12.91 12.20
CA GLU A 114 2.25 -14.22 12.13
C GLU A 114 1.39 -14.49 13.38
N ALA A 115 1.83 -14.06 14.56
CA ALA A 115 1.05 -14.19 15.79
C ALA A 115 -0.12 -13.22 15.89
N SER A 116 0.05 -11.98 15.39
CA SER A 116 -0.96 -10.92 15.47
C SER A 116 -1.99 -10.97 14.34
N HIS A 117 -1.66 -11.61 13.21
CA HIS A 117 -2.50 -11.71 12.01
C HIS A 117 -2.70 -13.17 11.57
N PRO A 118 -3.23 -14.06 12.46
CA PRO A 118 -3.30 -15.50 12.18
C PRO A 118 -4.23 -15.89 11.04
N GLY A 119 -5.10 -14.95 10.64
CA GLY A 119 -6.06 -15.13 9.55
C GLY A 119 -5.60 -14.60 8.20
N ALA A 120 -4.52 -13.82 8.13
CA ALA A 120 -4.07 -13.20 6.91
C ALA A 120 -3.18 -14.14 6.07
N ASP A 121 -3.35 -14.06 4.75
CA ASP A 121 -2.45 -14.66 3.76
C ASP A 121 -1.40 -13.62 3.30
N VAL A 122 -1.80 -12.35 3.27
CA VAL A 122 -0.95 -11.19 2.95
C VAL A 122 -1.15 -10.09 3.97
N LEU A 123 -0.06 -9.56 4.51
CA LEU A 123 -0.05 -8.38 5.36
C LEU A 123 0.73 -7.26 4.66
N VAL A 124 0.04 -6.17 4.33
CA VAL A 124 0.65 -4.95 3.80
C VAL A 124 0.87 -3.97 4.94
N PHE A 125 2.06 -3.37 4.99
CA PHE A 125 2.41 -2.38 6.02
C PHE A 125 3.28 -1.25 5.49
N GLY A 126 3.39 -0.14 6.23
CA GLY A 126 4.15 1.06 5.89
C GLY A 126 5.19 1.46 6.93
N HIS A 127 5.14 2.74 7.34
CA HIS A 127 5.86 3.38 8.43
C HIS A 127 7.39 3.51 8.24
N SER A 128 8.06 2.45 7.86
CA SER A 128 9.52 2.44 7.74
C SER A 128 10.05 3.13 6.49
N HIS A 129 9.25 3.28 5.44
CA HIS A 129 9.62 3.66 4.07
C HIS A 129 10.66 2.70 3.43
N ILE A 130 10.84 1.53 4.02
CA ILE A 130 11.81 0.52 3.55
C ILE A 130 11.03 -0.57 2.84
N PRO A 131 11.24 -0.80 1.53
CA PRO A 131 10.63 -1.92 0.84
C PRO A 131 10.90 -3.25 1.54
N TRP A 132 9.87 -4.08 1.64
CA TRP A 132 9.95 -5.38 2.31
C TRP A 132 9.09 -6.41 1.59
N ASP A 133 9.65 -7.59 1.38
CA ASP A 133 8.93 -8.73 0.82
C ASP A 133 9.51 -10.01 1.42
N THR A 134 8.78 -10.61 2.36
CA THR A 134 9.17 -11.87 3.01
C THR A 134 7.95 -12.73 3.26
N CYS A 135 8.18 -14.05 3.39
CA CYS A 135 7.15 -15.00 3.81
C CYS A 135 7.54 -15.61 5.16
N THR A 136 6.56 -15.77 6.04
CA THR A 136 6.73 -16.50 7.28
C THR A 136 6.71 -18.02 7.04
N PRO A 137 7.16 -18.84 8.00
CA PRO A 137 7.08 -20.31 7.88
C PRO A 137 5.66 -20.86 7.69
N ARG A 138 4.61 -20.14 8.13
CA ARG A 138 3.20 -20.52 7.94
C ARG A 138 2.59 -19.97 6.66
N GLY A 139 3.36 -19.23 5.86
CA GLY A 139 2.92 -18.75 4.55
C GLY A 139 2.36 -17.32 4.54
N LEU A 140 2.30 -16.60 5.67
CA LEU A 140 1.93 -15.18 5.66
C LEU A 140 2.99 -14.38 4.88
N ARG A 141 2.60 -13.71 3.81
CA ARG A 141 3.48 -12.80 3.07
C ARG A 141 3.39 -11.39 3.62
N LEU A 142 4.54 -10.82 3.97
CA LEU A 142 4.67 -9.45 4.46
C LEU A 142 5.19 -8.56 3.35
N LEU A 143 4.44 -7.49 3.03
CA LEU A 143 4.78 -6.53 1.98
C LEU A 143 4.82 -5.11 2.52
N ASN A 144 5.91 -4.40 2.23
CA ASN A 144 5.99 -2.95 2.39
C ASN A 144 6.41 -2.34 1.05
N PRO A 145 5.62 -1.43 0.47
CA PRO A 145 5.93 -0.83 -0.82
C PRO A 145 7.04 0.23 -0.76
N GLY A 146 7.53 0.58 0.44
CA GLY A 146 8.29 1.80 0.64
C GLY A 146 7.41 3.04 0.59
N SER A 147 7.93 4.15 0.11
CA SER A 147 7.17 5.39 -0.08
C SER A 147 7.38 5.96 -1.49
N PRO A 148 6.32 6.39 -2.19
CA PRO A 148 6.44 6.99 -3.51
C PRO A 148 6.91 8.45 -3.48
N THR A 149 6.95 9.08 -2.31
CA THR A 149 7.17 10.51 -2.14
C THR A 149 8.33 10.87 -1.22
N ASP A 150 8.61 10.01 -0.22
CA ASP A 150 9.65 10.22 0.79
C ASP A 150 10.54 8.98 0.96
N ARG A 151 11.62 8.91 0.21
CA ARG A 151 12.55 7.77 0.28
C ARG A 151 13.35 7.69 1.60
N ARG A 152 13.32 8.70 2.43
CA ARG A 152 14.19 8.83 3.62
C ARG A 152 15.66 8.50 3.28
N ARG A 153 16.18 7.37 3.78
CA ARG A 153 17.56 6.90 3.52
C ARG A 153 17.66 5.90 2.37
N GLN A 154 16.53 5.57 1.71
CA GLN A 154 16.53 4.64 0.59
C GLN A 154 17.08 5.32 -0.69
N PRO A 155 17.66 4.55 -1.62
CA PRO A 155 18.20 5.12 -2.86
C PRO A 155 17.12 5.73 -3.74
N ARG A 156 15.90 5.18 -3.71
CA ARG A 156 14.76 5.59 -4.53
C ARG A 156 13.47 5.66 -3.72
N CYS A 157 12.51 6.45 -4.20
CA CYS A 157 11.10 6.29 -3.86
C CYS A 157 10.56 5.05 -4.57
N THR A 158 9.59 4.36 -3.96
CA THR A 158 9.11 3.09 -4.48
C THR A 158 7.59 2.92 -4.27
N TYR A 159 6.99 2.03 -5.07
CA TYR A 159 5.66 1.47 -4.86
C TYR A 159 5.64 0.03 -5.39
N LEU A 160 4.60 -0.75 -5.08
CA LEU A 160 4.45 -2.11 -5.56
C LEU A 160 3.24 -2.23 -6.49
N THR A 161 3.34 -3.16 -7.44
CA THR A 161 2.17 -3.72 -8.15
C THR A 161 2.15 -5.22 -7.99
N ALA A 162 0.95 -5.81 -8.04
CA ALA A 162 0.74 -7.24 -8.01
C ALA A 162 -0.59 -7.60 -8.66
N THR A 163 -0.81 -8.88 -8.94
CA THR A 163 -2.12 -9.43 -9.29
C THR A 163 -2.53 -10.45 -8.23
N ALA A 164 -3.66 -10.24 -7.57
CA ALA A 164 -4.27 -11.22 -6.67
C ALA A 164 -5.22 -12.12 -7.47
N ALA A 165 -4.90 -13.40 -7.56
CA ALA A 165 -5.72 -14.39 -8.28
C ALA A 165 -5.45 -15.80 -7.74
N ASP A 166 -6.47 -16.67 -7.77
CA ASP A 166 -6.35 -18.09 -7.43
C ASP A 166 -5.68 -18.35 -6.07
N GLY A 167 -5.95 -17.51 -5.08
CA GLY A 167 -5.37 -17.59 -3.74
C GLY A 167 -3.87 -17.30 -3.68
N ARG A 168 -3.33 -16.56 -4.65
CA ARG A 168 -1.91 -16.19 -4.74
C ARG A 168 -1.71 -14.75 -5.22
N LEU A 169 -0.55 -14.18 -4.88
CA LEU A 169 -0.04 -12.97 -5.53
C LEU A 169 0.88 -13.37 -6.68
N HIS A 170 0.52 -12.91 -7.88
CA HIS A 170 1.31 -13.02 -9.10
C HIS A 170 1.94 -11.66 -9.43
N ASP A 171 3.03 -11.67 -10.20
CA ASP A 171 3.67 -10.48 -10.77
C ASP A 171 3.91 -9.37 -9.74
N VAL A 172 4.40 -9.75 -8.57
CA VAL A 172 4.75 -8.78 -7.52
C VAL A 172 6.01 -8.03 -7.93
N VAL A 173 5.86 -6.76 -8.26
CA VAL A 173 6.94 -5.91 -8.78
C VAL A 173 7.12 -4.69 -7.89
N LEU A 174 8.33 -4.51 -7.37
CA LEU A 174 8.75 -3.27 -6.73
C LEU A 174 9.23 -2.30 -7.82
N HIS A 175 8.55 -1.18 -7.96
CA HIS A 175 8.89 -0.12 -8.89
C HIS A 175 9.75 0.94 -8.19
N GLU A 176 10.93 1.20 -8.75
CA GLU A 176 11.78 2.31 -8.33
C GLU A 176 11.47 3.55 -9.16
N LEU A 177 11.19 4.66 -8.48
CA LEU A 177 10.87 5.92 -9.12
C LEU A 177 12.12 6.72 -9.45
N PRO A 178 12.13 7.53 -10.54
CA PRO A 178 13.24 8.41 -10.88
C PRO A 178 13.55 9.38 -9.73
N LEU A 179 14.80 9.80 -9.61
CA LEU A 179 15.14 10.89 -8.68
C LEU A 179 14.49 12.19 -9.17
N ARG A 180 13.81 12.90 -8.26
CA ARG A 180 13.25 14.21 -8.56
C ARG A 180 14.36 15.14 -9.08
N GLY A 181 14.15 15.74 -10.24
CA GLY A 181 15.11 16.62 -10.89
C GLY A 181 15.93 15.98 -12.02
N ALA A 182 15.80 14.68 -12.29
CA ALA A 182 16.29 14.06 -13.52
C ALA A 182 15.24 14.24 -14.64
N ALA A 183 14.99 15.52 -15.02
CA ALA A 183 14.31 15.77 -16.28
C ALA A 183 15.13 15.13 -17.40
N SER A 184 14.49 14.33 -18.23
CA SER A 184 15.09 13.72 -19.41
C SER A 184 15.80 14.80 -20.24
N ARG A 185 17.12 14.84 -20.18
CA ARG A 185 17.93 15.48 -21.23
C ARG A 185 17.90 14.50 -22.40
N THR A 186 16.81 14.49 -23.14
CA THR A 186 16.81 13.98 -24.51
C THR A 186 17.41 15.06 -25.38
N SER A 187 18.62 14.81 -25.84
CA SER A 187 19.26 15.50 -26.93
C SER A 187 18.59 15.14 -28.24
#